data_b42a1cc47b72f8c88adcfe8bcd39210b
#
_entry.id   b42a1cc47b72f8c88adcfe8bcd39210b
#
_cell.length_a   1.000
_cell.length_b   1.000
_cell.length_c   1.000
_cell.angle_alpha   90.00
_cell.angle_beta   90.00
_cell.angle_gamma   90.00
#
_symmetry.space_group_name_H-M   'P 1'
#
loop_
_entity.id
_entity.type
_entity.pdbx_description
1 polymer ?
#
loop_
_entity_poly.entity_id
_entity_poly.type
_entity_poly.pdbx_seq_one_letter_code
_entity_poly.pdbx_strand_id
1 'polypeptide(L)' 'MRGELAQYDRSGQIILHLTRAELLLLAGSVNEAIEAVEDWEFPARLGTDKANARALRTELGDLIARLPPE' A
#
# COMPACT_ATOMS: atom_id res chain seq x y z
N MET A 1 -2.54 12.93 -5.78
CA MET A 1 -2.54 12.37 -4.42
C MET A 1 -2.42 13.48 -3.39
N ARG A 2 -3.14 13.35 -2.30
CA ARG A 2 -3.03 14.28 -1.18
C ARG A 2 -2.95 13.47 0.12
N GLY A 3 -1.99 13.79 0.97
CA GLY A 3 -1.84 13.15 2.27
C GLY A 3 -2.18 14.10 3.40
N GLU A 4 -2.77 13.57 4.46
CA GLU A 4 -3.07 14.32 5.67
C GLU A 4 -2.50 13.58 6.87
N LEU A 5 -1.73 14.28 7.69
CA LEU A 5 -1.24 13.73 8.95
C LEU A 5 -2.32 13.95 10.01
N ALA A 6 -2.74 12.88 10.66
CA ALA A 6 -3.64 12.98 11.79
C ALA A 6 -2.83 13.42 13.01
N GLN A 7 -2.64 14.73 13.17
CA GLN A 7 -1.77 15.32 14.19
C GLN A 7 -2.05 14.84 15.61
N TYR A 8 -3.28 14.45 15.88
CA TYR A 8 -3.72 14.05 17.21
C TYR A 8 -3.96 12.55 17.35
N ASP A 9 -3.69 11.80 16.28
CA ASP A 9 -3.86 10.35 16.31
C ASP A 9 -2.59 9.70 16.86
N ARG A 10 -2.72 9.09 18.04
CA ARG A 10 -1.60 8.40 18.69
C ARG A 10 -1.15 7.13 17.95
N SER A 11 -1.93 6.66 17.00
CA SER A 11 -1.55 5.50 16.19
C SER A 11 -0.52 5.84 15.11
N GLY A 12 -0.32 7.14 14.82
CA GLY A 12 0.56 7.57 13.74
C GLY A 12 0.01 7.34 12.35
N GLN A 13 -1.32 7.16 12.23
CA GLN A 13 -1.94 6.92 10.94
C GLN A 13 -1.94 8.16 10.06
N ILE A 14 -1.89 7.92 8.75
CA ILE A 14 -1.91 8.95 7.72
C ILE A 14 -3.15 8.71 6.86
N ILE A 15 -3.84 9.78 6.47
CA ILE A 15 -4.96 9.71 5.53
C ILE A 15 -4.43 10.10 4.14
N LEU A 16 -4.65 9.23 3.16
CA LEU A 16 -4.29 9.50 1.76
C LEU A 16 -5.54 9.62 0.91
N HIS A 17 -5.57 10.68 0.10
CA HIS A 17 -6.60 10.87 -0.93
C HIS A 17 -6.00 10.52 -2.28
N LEU A 18 -6.49 9.45 -2.89
CA LEU A 18 -5.95 8.91 -4.14
C LEU A 18 -7.02 8.91 -5.22
N THR A 19 -6.58 9.16 -6.45
CA THR A 19 -7.42 8.86 -7.60
C THR A 19 -7.44 7.34 -7.82
N ARG A 20 -8.38 6.86 -8.63
CA ARG A 20 -8.42 5.44 -9.02
C ARG A 20 -7.09 5.00 -9.64
N ALA A 21 -6.56 5.81 -10.57
CA ALA A 21 -5.30 5.49 -11.24
C ALA A 21 -4.14 5.40 -10.26
N GLU A 22 -4.09 6.30 -9.28
CA GLU A 22 -3.05 6.28 -8.25
C GLU A 22 -3.17 5.05 -7.36
N LEU A 23 -4.38 4.66 -6.98
CA LEU A 23 -4.60 3.46 -6.17
C LEU A 23 -4.15 2.20 -6.93
N LEU A 24 -4.49 2.09 -8.21
CA LEU A 24 -4.10 0.96 -9.04
C LEU A 24 -2.57 0.89 -9.19
N LEU A 25 -1.93 2.03 -9.38
CA LEU A 25 -0.46 2.10 -9.46
C LEU A 25 0.18 1.66 -8.14
N LEU A 26 -0.33 2.13 -7.02
CA LEU A 26 0.18 1.75 -5.71
C LEU A 26 0.06 0.23 -5.49
N ALA A 27 -1.11 -0.32 -5.76
CA ALA A 27 -1.34 -1.77 -5.60
C ALA A 27 -0.43 -2.58 -6.52
N GLY A 28 -0.28 -2.17 -7.77
CA GLY A 28 0.60 -2.80 -8.73
C GLY A 28 2.07 -2.74 -8.30
N SER A 29 2.49 -1.60 -7.75
CA SER A 29 3.86 -1.43 -7.26
C SER A 29 4.16 -2.36 -6.08
N VAL A 30 3.23 -2.50 -5.15
CA VAL A 30 3.40 -3.43 -4.02
C VAL A 30 3.50 -4.87 -4.54
N ASN A 31 2.65 -5.25 -5.48
CA ASN A 31 2.69 -6.58 -6.07
C ASN A 31 4.02 -6.85 -6.78
N GLU A 32 4.51 -5.89 -7.57
CA GLU A 32 5.80 -6.02 -8.25
C GLU A 32 6.95 -6.18 -7.27
N ALA A 33 6.96 -5.42 -6.17
CA ALA A 33 7.99 -5.54 -5.15
C ALA A 33 7.99 -6.95 -4.54
N ILE A 34 6.81 -7.49 -4.24
CA ILE A 34 6.67 -8.84 -3.66
C ILE A 34 7.25 -9.89 -4.62
N GLU A 35 6.97 -9.76 -5.93
CA GLU A 35 7.41 -10.71 -6.94
C GLU A 35 8.90 -10.58 -7.27
N ALA A 36 9.43 -9.35 -7.29
CA ALA A 36 10.77 -9.08 -7.81
C ALA A 36 11.88 -9.13 -6.74
N VAL A 37 11.56 -8.85 -5.47
CA VAL A 37 12.56 -8.76 -4.41
C VAL A 37 12.58 -10.04 -3.59
N GLU A 38 13.76 -10.62 -3.39
CA GLU A 38 13.94 -11.82 -2.58
C GLU A 38 13.54 -11.57 -1.12
N ASP A 39 13.02 -12.60 -0.46
CA ASP A 39 12.53 -12.49 0.92
C ASP A 39 13.59 -11.93 1.87
N TRP A 40 14.83 -12.38 1.75
CA TRP A 40 15.93 -11.96 2.63
C TRP A 40 16.37 -10.51 2.41
N GLU A 41 16.16 -9.98 1.20
CA GLU A 41 16.48 -8.59 0.87
C GLU A 41 15.34 -7.63 1.18
N PHE A 42 14.14 -8.13 1.32
CA PHE A 42 12.94 -7.30 1.36
C PHE A 42 12.96 -6.25 2.46
N PRO A 43 13.30 -6.57 3.73
CA PRO A 43 13.33 -5.56 4.78
C PRO A 43 14.35 -4.43 4.51
N ALA A 44 15.51 -4.77 3.97
CA ALA A 44 16.55 -3.77 3.68
C ALA A 44 16.12 -2.82 2.56
N ARG A 45 15.40 -3.33 1.55
CA ARG A 45 14.99 -2.52 0.40
C ARG A 45 13.68 -1.78 0.62
N LEU A 46 12.72 -2.41 1.29
CA LEU A 46 11.36 -1.87 1.41
C LEU A 46 11.04 -1.33 2.80
N GLY A 47 11.90 -1.54 3.78
CA GLY A 47 11.70 -1.04 5.14
C GLY A 47 10.75 -1.86 6.00
N THR A 48 10.23 -2.97 5.46
CA THR A 48 9.34 -3.88 6.19
C THR A 48 9.50 -5.29 5.61
N ASP A 49 9.00 -6.30 6.29
CA ASP A 49 9.07 -7.66 5.78
C ASP A 49 7.98 -7.92 4.73
N LYS A 50 8.18 -9.02 3.99
CA LYS A 50 7.27 -9.37 2.89
C LYS A 50 5.87 -9.77 3.39
N ALA A 51 5.76 -10.28 4.61
CA ALA A 51 4.46 -10.62 5.20
C ALA A 51 3.59 -9.36 5.38
N ASN A 52 4.18 -8.25 5.84
CA ASN A 52 3.48 -6.98 5.95
C ASN A 52 3.09 -6.45 4.58
N ALA A 53 3.95 -6.61 3.57
CA ALA A 53 3.63 -6.20 2.20
C ALA A 53 2.47 -7.00 1.62
N ARG A 54 2.42 -8.32 1.88
CA ARG A 54 1.30 -9.17 1.44
C ARG A 54 -0.01 -8.76 2.10
N ALA A 55 0.02 -8.43 3.40
CA ALA A 55 -1.15 -7.95 4.11
C ALA A 55 -1.66 -6.64 3.49
N LEU A 56 -0.76 -5.71 3.20
CA LEU A 56 -1.11 -4.46 2.53
C LEU A 56 -1.69 -4.71 1.14
N ARG A 57 -1.09 -5.63 0.36
CA ARG A 57 -1.60 -6.00 -0.96
C ARG A 57 -3.05 -6.49 -0.88
N THR A 58 -3.35 -7.31 0.11
CA THR A 58 -4.71 -7.81 0.32
C THR A 58 -5.68 -6.67 0.62
N GLU A 59 -5.29 -5.75 1.51
CA GLU A 59 -6.13 -4.59 1.86
C GLU A 59 -6.36 -3.67 0.66
N LEU A 60 -5.33 -3.43 -0.14
CA LEU A 60 -5.45 -2.62 -1.36
C LEU A 60 -6.37 -3.30 -2.38
N GLY A 61 -6.27 -4.62 -2.53
CA GLY A 61 -7.17 -5.40 -3.39
C GLY A 61 -8.62 -5.30 -2.95
N ASP A 62 -8.88 -5.35 -1.65
CA ASP A 62 -10.21 -5.20 -1.10
C ASP A 62 -10.78 -3.80 -1.37
N LEU A 63 -9.96 -2.77 -1.26
CA LEU A 63 -10.36 -1.40 -1.59
C LEU A 63 -10.72 -1.27 -3.07
N ILE A 64 -9.88 -1.81 -3.94
CA ILE A 64 -10.13 -1.78 -5.40
C ILE A 64 -11.44 -2.48 -5.74
N ALA A 65 -11.72 -3.63 -5.10
CA ALA A 65 -12.94 -4.39 -5.34
C ALA A 65 -14.20 -3.61 -4.94
N ARG A 66 -14.08 -2.63 -4.04
CA ARG A 66 -15.20 -1.80 -3.58
C ARG A 66 -15.36 -0.50 -4.35
N LEU A 67 -14.46 -0.21 -5.30
CA LEU A 67 -14.60 0.99 -6.12
C LEU A 67 -15.83 0.88 -7.01
N PRO A 68 -16.58 1.98 -7.18
CA PRO A 68 -17.72 1.97 -8.11
C PRO A 68 -17.22 1.80 -9.54
N PRO A 69 -18.05 1.22 -10.44
CA PRO A 69 -17.70 1.12 -11.85
C PRO A 69 -17.54 2.52 -12.46
N GLU A 70 -16.66 2.63 -13.43
CA GLU A 70 -16.42 3.89 -14.17
C GLU A 70 -17.60 4.26 -15.05
#